data_fb14e1bf5bbc6f6e04c69b275cb1639b
#
_entry.id   fb14e1bf5bbc6f6e04c69b275cb1639b
#
_cell.length_a   1.000
_cell.length_b   1.000
_cell.length_c   1.000
_cell.angle_alpha   90.00
_cell.angle_beta   90.00
_cell.angle_gamma   90.00
#
_symmetry.space_group_name_H-M   'P 1'
#
loop_
_entity.id
_entity.type
_entity.pdbx_description
1 polymer ?
#
loop_
_entity_poly.entity_id
_entity_poly.type
_entity_poly.pdbx_seq_one_letter_code
_entity_poly.pdbx_strand_id
1 'polypeptide(L)'
;MFSSSLPVFADVTAAAARIAPHAQATPVLRSHALDALAGASLHFKAEHLQRGGAFKFRGACNAVWALSQSQAACGVVTHSSGNHGAALAQAARTRGIGCHVVVPEGAVVAKLSNIARAGATLWRCGAGIAAREAMCAQVQQQTGAT
;
A
#
# COMPACT_ATOMS: atom_id res chain seq x y z
N MET A 1 -6.58 -18.19 3.20
CA MET A 1 -7.02 -18.52 1.83
C MET A 1 -7.72 -17.29 1.29
N PHE A 2 -7.16 -16.63 0.28
CA PHE A 2 -7.90 -15.61 -0.45
C PHE A 2 -8.91 -16.33 -1.35
N SER A 3 -10.16 -15.89 -1.30
CA SER A 3 -11.20 -16.40 -2.22
C SER A 3 -10.71 -16.19 -3.65
N SER A 4 -10.77 -17.22 -4.48
CA SER A 4 -10.43 -17.17 -5.91
C SER A 4 -11.47 -16.44 -6.77
N SER A 5 -12.51 -15.87 -6.15
CA SER A 5 -13.53 -15.09 -6.83
C SER A 5 -13.03 -13.67 -7.12
N LEU A 6 -13.35 -13.18 -8.32
CA LEU A 6 -13.10 -11.77 -8.68
C LEU A 6 -13.87 -10.86 -7.71
N PRO A 7 -13.26 -9.70 -7.33
CA PRO A 7 -13.94 -8.73 -6.47
C PRO A 7 -15.24 -8.24 -7.13
N VAL A 8 -16.30 -8.14 -6.33
CA VAL A 8 -17.58 -7.55 -6.73
C VAL A 8 -17.79 -6.19 -6.08
N PHE A 9 -18.81 -5.46 -6.49
CA PHE A 9 -19.09 -4.12 -5.96
C PHE A 9 -19.30 -4.10 -4.44
N ALA A 10 -19.85 -5.16 -3.88
CA ALA A 10 -20.02 -5.31 -2.43
C ALA A 10 -18.67 -5.30 -1.69
N ASP A 11 -17.63 -5.89 -2.27
CA ASP A 11 -16.28 -5.87 -1.69
C ASP A 11 -15.70 -4.44 -1.68
N VAL A 12 -15.96 -3.67 -2.74
CA VAL A 12 -15.56 -2.26 -2.83
C VAL A 12 -16.26 -1.43 -1.75
N THR A 13 -17.56 -1.66 -1.54
CA THR A 13 -18.35 -0.96 -0.51
C THR A 13 -17.86 -1.31 0.89
N ALA A 14 -17.59 -2.59 1.15
CA ALA A 14 -17.04 -3.03 2.43
C ALA A 14 -15.64 -2.46 2.69
N ALA A 15 -14.80 -2.41 1.65
CA ALA A 15 -13.48 -1.78 1.72
C ALA A 15 -13.59 -0.28 1.98
N ALA A 16 -14.51 0.42 1.31
CA ALA A 16 -14.75 1.86 1.51
C ALA A 16 -15.13 2.17 2.96
N ALA A 17 -16.06 1.41 3.55
CA ALA A 17 -16.45 1.54 4.95
C ALA A 17 -15.26 1.31 5.90
N ARG A 18 -14.44 0.27 5.63
CA ARG A 18 -13.29 -0.09 6.44
C ARG A 18 -12.22 1.01 6.46
N ILE A 19 -11.94 1.64 5.31
CA ILE A 19 -10.88 2.65 5.20
C ILE A 19 -11.35 4.08 5.50
N ALA A 20 -12.65 4.35 5.57
CA ALA A 20 -13.21 5.69 5.75
C ALA A 20 -12.60 6.46 6.94
N PRO A 21 -12.33 5.85 8.12
CA PRO A 21 -11.73 6.56 9.25
C PRO A 21 -10.24 6.91 9.05
N HIS A 22 -9.58 6.30 8.07
CA HIS A 22 -8.12 6.30 7.94
C HIS A 22 -7.62 6.98 6.66
N ALA A 23 -8.35 6.83 5.55
CA ALA A 23 -8.01 7.40 4.26
C ALA A 23 -8.64 8.79 4.08
N GLN A 24 -7.96 9.67 3.34
CA GLN A 24 -8.52 10.98 3.04
C GLN A 24 -9.57 10.88 1.91
N ALA A 25 -10.66 11.62 2.07
CA ALA A 25 -11.62 11.86 0.99
C ALA A 25 -11.01 12.91 0.03
N THR A 26 -10.24 12.45 -0.96
CA THR A 26 -9.61 13.34 -1.94
C THR A 26 -10.65 13.95 -2.87
N PRO A 27 -10.47 15.23 -3.29
CA PRO A 27 -11.41 15.88 -4.20
C PRO A 27 -11.35 15.29 -5.61
N VAL A 28 -12.41 15.56 -6.38
CA VAL A 28 -12.41 15.38 -7.82
C VAL A 28 -12.29 16.77 -8.47
N LEU A 29 -11.25 16.93 -9.28
CA LEU A 29 -10.93 18.19 -9.95
C LEU A 29 -11.40 18.14 -11.41
N ARG A 30 -11.71 19.30 -11.96
CA ARG A 30 -12.03 19.49 -13.39
C ARG A 30 -11.23 20.64 -13.97
N SER A 31 -11.03 20.62 -15.28
CA SER A 31 -10.38 21.70 -16.03
C SER A 31 -11.12 21.92 -17.34
N HIS A 32 -11.74 23.08 -17.52
CA HIS A 32 -12.43 23.44 -18.76
C HIS A 32 -11.49 23.42 -19.97
N ALA A 33 -10.22 23.81 -19.81
CA ALA A 33 -9.24 23.76 -20.88
C ALA A 33 -8.94 22.32 -21.32
N LEU A 34 -8.82 21.37 -20.37
CA LEU A 34 -8.61 19.97 -20.69
C LEU A 34 -9.88 19.31 -21.26
N ASP A 35 -11.05 19.69 -20.78
CA ASP A 35 -12.33 19.23 -21.32
C ASP A 35 -12.45 19.64 -22.81
N ALA A 36 -12.11 20.89 -23.15
CA ALA A 36 -12.13 21.38 -24.53
C ALA A 36 -11.13 20.64 -25.44
N LEU A 37 -9.92 20.38 -24.95
CA LEU A 37 -8.91 19.62 -25.70
C LEU A 37 -9.31 18.16 -25.92
N ALA A 38 -9.98 17.56 -24.97
CA ALA A 38 -10.38 16.15 -25.02
C ALA A 38 -11.73 15.93 -25.75
N GLY A 39 -12.52 16.97 -25.96
CA GLY A 39 -13.90 16.86 -26.45
C GLY A 39 -14.81 16.08 -25.46
N ALA A 40 -14.48 16.03 -24.18
CA ALA A 40 -15.18 15.25 -23.15
C ALA A 40 -15.06 15.89 -21.76
N SER A 41 -15.99 15.59 -20.87
CA SER A 41 -15.89 16.00 -19.47
C SER A 41 -14.91 15.10 -18.71
N LEU A 42 -13.77 15.65 -18.31
CA LEU A 42 -12.72 14.93 -17.57
C LEU A 42 -12.86 15.19 -16.07
N HIS A 43 -12.78 14.10 -15.31
CA HIS A 43 -12.82 14.12 -13.85
C HIS A 43 -11.54 13.49 -13.27
N PHE A 44 -10.73 14.29 -12.56
CA PHE A 44 -9.45 13.88 -12.02
C PHE A 44 -9.59 13.62 -10.51
N LYS A 45 -9.59 12.35 -10.11
CA LYS A 45 -9.53 11.99 -8.69
C LYS A 45 -8.14 12.30 -8.13
N ALA A 46 -8.04 13.30 -7.26
CA ALA A 46 -6.77 13.90 -6.82
C ALA A 46 -6.02 13.02 -5.79
N GLU A 47 -5.65 11.80 -6.16
CA GLU A 47 -4.98 10.83 -5.27
C GLU A 47 -3.54 11.21 -4.89
N HIS A 48 -2.95 12.21 -5.53
CA HIS A 48 -1.71 12.84 -5.04
C HIS A 48 -1.89 13.58 -3.70
N LEU A 49 -3.14 13.89 -3.33
CA LEU A 49 -3.50 14.46 -2.03
C LEU A 49 -3.80 13.38 -0.97
N GLN A 50 -3.78 12.10 -1.34
CA GLN A 50 -3.94 11.00 -0.39
C GLN A 50 -2.72 10.89 0.52
N ARG A 51 -2.86 10.25 1.69
CA ARG A 51 -1.73 9.92 2.58
C ARG A 51 -0.64 9.20 1.80
N GLY A 52 0.60 9.62 1.97
CA GLY A 52 1.73 9.11 1.19
C GLY A 52 1.79 9.59 -0.26
N GLY A 53 0.95 10.53 -0.67
CA GLY A 53 0.98 11.15 -2.00
C GLY A 53 0.54 10.24 -3.15
N ALA A 54 -0.18 9.15 -2.87
CA ALA A 54 -0.59 8.19 -3.90
C ALA A 54 -1.81 7.36 -3.47
N PHE A 55 -2.58 6.90 -4.47
CA PHE A 55 -3.76 6.04 -4.27
C PHE A 55 -3.46 4.72 -3.53
N LYS A 56 -2.21 4.28 -3.52
CA LYS A 56 -1.77 3.02 -2.91
C LYS A 56 -2.12 2.90 -1.43
N PHE A 57 -2.25 4.02 -0.73
CA PHE A 57 -2.64 4.02 0.67
C PHE A 57 -4.03 3.39 0.90
N ARG A 58 -4.98 3.54 -0.03
CA ARG A 58 -6.32 2.92 0.10
C ARG A 58 -6.25 1.40 0.17
N GLY A 59 -5.54 0.77 -0.78
CA GLY A 59 -5.38 -0.68 -0.79
C GLY A 59 -4.57 -1.20 0.40
N ALA A 60 -3.48 -0.53 0.75
CA ALA A 60 -2.66 -0.87 1.91
C ALA A 60 -3.47 -0.75 3.22
N CYS A 61 -4.23 0.32 3.38
CA CYS A 61 -5.13 0.54 4.51
C CYS A 61 -6.18 -0.58 4.58
N ASN A 62 -6.85 -0.89 3.46
CA ASN A 62 -7.83 -1.96 3.42
C ASN A 62 -7.24 -3.31 3.83
N ALA A 63 -6.08 -3.68 3.29
CA ALA A 63 -5.39 -4.92 3.64
C ALA A 63 -5.05 -4.98 5.13
N VAL A 64 -4.45 -3.91 5.66
CA VAL A 64 -4.04 -3.83 7.07
C VAL A 64 -5.25 -3.93 8.00
N TRP A 65 -6.34 -3.21 7.74
CA TRP A 65 -7.53 -3.23 8.61
C TRP A 65 -8.42 -4.46 8.41
N ALA A 66 -8.21 -5.25 7.36
CA ALA A 66 -8.87 -6.54 7.17
C ALA A 66 -8.25 -7.68 7.97
N LEU A 67 -7.04 -7.51 8.50
CA LEU A 67 -6.37 -8.53 9.31
C LEU A 67 -7.11 -8.78 10.63
N SER A 68 -7.19 -10.04 11.02
CA SER A 68 -7.58 -10.42 12.38
C SER A 68 -6.60 -9.88 13.41
N GLN A 69 -6.97 -9.91 14.69
CA GLN A 69 -6.08 -9.44 15.75
C GLN A 69 -4.80 -10.28 15.85
N SER A 70 -4.90 -11.60 15.65
CA SER A 70 -3.75 -12.51 15.66
C SER A 70 -2.81 -12.25 14.48
N GLN A 71 -3.34 -12.04 13.28
CA GLN A 71 -2.53 -11.67 12.11
C GLN A 71 -1.85 -10.31 12.29
N ALA A 72 -2.58 -9.32 12.80
CA ALA A 72 -2.06 -7.98 13.05
C ALA A 72 -0.91 -7.99 14.06
N ALA A 73 -0.97 -8.84 15.08
CA ALA A 73 0.10 -8.97 16.08
C ALA A 73 1.44 -9.41 15.46
N CYS A 74 1.40 -10.20 14.39
CA CYS A 74 2.60 -10.63 13.65
C CYS A 74 3.11 -9.55 12.66
N GLY A 75 2.29 -8.55 12.33
CA GLY A 75 2.64 -7.52 11.36
C GLY A 75 2.40 -7.93 9.91
N VAL A 76 2.92 -7.12 9.00
CA VAL A 76 2.77 -7.30 7.55
C VAL A 76 4.12 -7.28 6.82
N VAL A 77 4.18 -7.97 5.67
CA VAL A 77 5.37 -7.98 4.82
C VAL A 77 4.99 -7.73 3.35
N THR A 78 5.86 -7.06 2.63
CA THR A 78 5.74 -6.88 1.16
C THR A 78 7.09 -6.69 0.51
N HIS A 79 7.18 -6.89 -0.81
CA HIS A 79 8.33 -6.49 -1.60
C HIS A 79 7.99 -5.27 -2.47
N SER A 80 8.45 -4.11 -2.08
CA SER A 80 8.23 -2.89 -2.87
C SER A 80 9.18 -1.78 -2.45
N SER A 81 9.96 -1.28 -3.39
CA SER A 81 10.81 -0.09 -3.19
C SER A 81 10.11 1.24 -3.53
N GLY A 82 8.80 1.23 -3.76
CA GLY A 82 8.03 2.40 -4.21
C GLY A 82 6.83 2.74 -3.33
N ASN A 83 5.83 3.38 -3.94
CA ASN A 83 4.64 3.90 -3.25
C ASN A 83 3.85 2.83 -2.48
N HIS A 84 3.87 1.56 -2.95
CA HIS A 84 3.17 0.48 -2.23
C HIS A 84 3.86 0.16 -0.88
N GLY A 85 5.19 0.02 -0.88
CA GLY A 85 5.93 -0.21 0.37
C GLY A 85 5.76 0.91 1.38
N ALA A 86 5.84 2.18 0.92
CA ALA A 86 5.61 3.34 1.77
C ALA A 86 4.16 3.40 2.30
N ALA A 87 3.18 3.08 1.46
CA ALA A 87 1.77 3.07 1.84
C ALA A 87 1.47 1.97 2.88
N LEU A 88 2.02 0.76 2.70
CA LEU A 88 1.85 -0.33 3.66
C LEU A 88 2.50 0.01 5.01
N ALA A 89 3.71 0.55 4.99
CA ALA A 89 4.39 1.00 6.20
C ALA A 89 3.59 2.05 6.97
N GLN A 90 3.04 3.03 6.25
CA GLN A 90 2.21 4.08 6.86
C GLN A 90 0.89 3.51 7.43
N ALA A 91 0.23 2.60 6.73
CA ALA A 91 -0.99 1.95 7.19
C ALA A 91 -0.73 1.09 8.45
N ALA A 92 0.34 0.28 8.42
CA ALA A 92 0.77 -0.53 9.55
C ALA A 92 1.09 0.32 10.79
N ARG A 93 1.85 1.42 10.60
CA ARG A 93 2.14 2.38 11.67
C ARG A 93 0.87 2.98 12.26
N THR A 94 -0.12 3.33 11.43
CA THR A 94 -1.39 3.91 11.89
C THR A 94 -2.18 2.89 12.72
N ARG A 95 -2.08 1.59 12.41
CA ARG A 95 -2.70 0.51 13.19
C ARG A 95 -1.86 0.09 14.40
N GLY A 96 -0.60 0.54 14.52
CA GLY A 96 0.32 0.16 15.59
C GLY A 96 0.91 -1.24 15.46
N ILE A 97 1.08 -1.72 14.22
CA ILE A 97 1.63 -3.06 13.93
C ILE A 97 2.97 -2.99 13.19
N GLY A 98 3.75 -4.08 13.25
CA GLY A 98 5.02 -4.19 12.53
C GLY A 98 4.83 -4.18 11.01
N CYS A 99 5.83 -3.65 10.30
CA CYS A 99 5.87 -3.69 8.83
C CYS A 99 7.27 -4.02 8.34
N HIS A 100 7.37 -5.03 7.51
CA HIS A 100 8.60 -5.47 6.86
C HIS A 100 8.51 -5.21 5.37
N VAL A 101 9.52 -4.53 4.81
CA VAL A 101 9.55 -4.22 3.38
C VAL A 101 10.83 -4.74 2.76
N VAL A 102 10.69 -5.70 1.85
CA VAL A 102 11.78 -6.26 1.08
C VAL A 102 12.08 -5.35 -0.10
N VAL A 103 13.36 -4.97 -0.23
CA VAL A 103 13.83 -4.03 -1.25
C VAL A 103 15.08 -4.59 -1.95
N PRO A 104 15.20 -4.44 -3.28
CA PRO A 104 16.38 -4.90 -3.98
C PRO A 104 17.60 -4.03 -3.65
N GLU A 105 18.79 -4.63 -3.73
CA GLU A 105 20.04 -3.90 -3.79
C GLU A 105 20.00 -2.93 -4.97
N GLY A 106 20.55 -1.72 -4.79
CA GLY A 106 20.49 -0.67 -5.81
C GLY A 106 19.20 0.13 -5.87
N ALA A 107 18.22 -0.13 -5.00
CA ALA A 107 17.03 0.71 -4.91
C ALA A 107 17.39 2.16 -4.53
N VAL A 108 16.66 3.12 -5.10
CA VAL A 108 16.90 4.57 -4.93
C VAL A 108 16.81 4.96 -3.45
N VAL A 109 17.88 5.53 -2.91
CA VAL A 109 18.00 5.88 -1.48
C VAL A 109 16.84 6.75 -0.98
N ALA A 110 16.42 7.75 -1.74
CA ALA A 110 15.31 8.62 -1.35
C ALA A 110 13.99 7.86 -1.16
N LYS A 111 13.72 6.85 -2.00
CA LYS A 111 12.54 5.98 -1.87
C LYS A 111 12.63 5.11 -0.62
N LEU A 112 13.80 4.53 -0.36
CA LEU A 112 14.04 3.72 0.85
C LEU A 112 13.89 4.55 2.13
N SER A 113 14.41 5.77 2.13
CA SER A 113 14.26 6.70 3.26
C SER A 113 12.79 7.02 3.55
N ASN A 114 11.95 7.14 2.52
CA ASN A 114 10.51 7.36 2.70
C ASN A 114 9.83 6.15 3.37
N ILE A 115 10.19 4.92 2.97
CA ILE A 115 9.66 3.69 3.55
C ILE A 115 10.11 3.55 5.01
N ALA A 116 11.38 3.78 5.29
CA ALA A 116 11.94 3.71 6.64
C ALA A 116 11.31 4.77 7.58
N ARG A 117 11.13 6.00 7.12
CA ARG A 117 10.44 7.07 7.88
C ARG A 117 8.98 6.74 8.17
N ALA A 118 8.35 5.94 7.32
CA ALA A 118 7.00 5.45 7.57
C ALA A 118 6.96 4.35 8.66
N GLY A 119 8.11 3.88 9.14
CA GLY A 119 8.22 2.94 10.26
C GLY A 119 8.47 1.48 9.86
N ALA A 120 8.83 1.20 8.60
CA ALA A 120 9.12 -0.16 8.16
C ALA A 120 10.55 -0.59 8.46
N THR A 121 10.70 -1.87 8.79
CA THR A 121 11.99 -2.57 8.77
C THR A 121 12.32 -2.97 7.33
N LEU A 122 13.48 -2.52 6.83
CA LEU A 122 13.93 -2.82 5.48
C LEU A 122 14.75 -4.12 5.44
N TRP A 123 14.41 -5.01 4.51
CA TRP A 123 15.14 -6.24 4.23
C TRP A 123 15.71 -6.17 2.81
N ARG A 124 17.02 -6.34 2.68
CA ARG A 124 17.67 -6.25 1.37
C ARG A 124 17.73 -7.63 0.71
N CYS A 125 17.53 -7.63 -0.61
CA CYS A 125 17.63 -8.85 -1.43
C CYS A 125 18.35 -8.55 -2.74
N GLY A 126 18.73 -9.60 -3.46
CA GLY A 126 19.27 -9.49 -4.80
C GLY A 126 18.27 -8.90 -5.79
N ALA A 127 18.75 -8.65 -7.00
CA ALA A 127 17.92 -8.13 -8.09
C ALA A 127 16.92 -9.19 -8.58
N GLY A 128 15.80 -8.71 -9.15
CA GLY A 128 14.77 -9.57 -9.75
C GLY A 128 13.60 -9.89 -8.83
N ILE A 129 12.54 -10.44 -9.43
CA ILE A 129 11.29 -10.76 -8.72
C ILE A 129 11.46 -11.99 -7.83
N ALA A 130 12.12 -13.02 -8.32
CA ALA A 130 12.35 -14.27 -7.58
C ALA A 130 13.13 -14.04 -6.28
N ALA A 131 14.18 -13.18 -6.30
CA ALA A 131 14.93 -12.83 -5.09
C ALA A 131 14.07 -12.09 -4.06
N ARG A 132 13.16 -11.21 -4.52
CA ARG A 132 12.22 -10.49 -3.65
C ARG A 132 11.20 -11.43 -3.02
N GLU A 133 10.64 -12.35 -3.79
CA GLU A 133 9.67 -13.33 -3.32
C GLU A 133 10.31 -14.30 -2.32
N ALA A 134 11.51 -14.81 -2.62
CA ALA A 134 12.25 -15.67 -1.71
C ALA A 134 12.56 -14.97 -0.37
N MET A 135 12.99 -13.71 -0.42
CA MET A 135 13.23 -12.93 0.80
C MET A 135 11.93 -12.64 1.56
N CYS A 136 10.82 -12.36 0.88
CA CYS A 136 9.52 -12.24 1.55
C CYS A 136 9.12 -13.51 2.28
N ALA A 137 9.26 -14.67 1.64
CA ALA A 137 8.98 -15.96 2.26
C ALA A 137 9.86 -16.20 3.52
N GLN A 138 11.15 -15.85 3.43
CA GLN A 138 12.06 -15.93 4.56
C GLN A 138 11.61 -15.01 5.72
N VAL A 139 11.25 -13.77 5.42
CA VAL A 139 10.75 -12.82 6.43
C VAL A 139 9.47 -13.32 7.06
N GLN A 140 8.53 -13.86 6.26
CA GLN A 140 7.30 -14.47 6.78
C GLN A 140 7.58 -15.63 7.74
N GLN A 141 8.52 -16.52 7.41
CA GLN A 141 8.92 -17.62 8.29
C GLN A 141 9.51 -17.13 9.60
N GLN A 142 10.31 -16.07 9.57
CA GLN A 142 11.00 -15.54 10.75
C GLN A 142 10.07 -14.74 11.67
N THR A 143 9.09 -14.03 11.10
CA THR A 143 8.28 -13.05 11.85
C THR A 143 6.83 -13.47 12.03
N GLY A 144 6.35 -14.40 11.24
CA GLY A 144 4.92 -14.73 11.13
C GLY A 144 4.09 -13.67 10.41
N ALA A 145 4.72 -12.61 9.84
CA ALA A 145 4.02 -11.52 9.17
C ALA A 145 3.19 -12.00 7.97
N THR A 146 2.04 -11.33 7.75
CA THR A 146 1.11 -11.62 6.65
C THR A 146 1.50 -10.90 5.38
#